data_36c67c5305da1a960e9bf148c6acf7af
#
_entry.id   36c67c5305da1a960e9bf148c6acf7af
#
_cell.length_a   1.000
_cell.length_b   1.000
_cell.length_c   1.000
_cell.angle_alpha   90.00
_cell.angle_beta   90.00
_cell.angle_gamma   90.00
#
_symmetry.space_group_name_H-M   'P 1'
#
loop_
_entity.id
_entity.type
_entity.pdbx_description
1 polymer ?
#
loop_
_entity_poly.entity_id
_entity_poly.type
_entity_poly.pdbx_seq_one_letter_code
_entity_poly.pdbx_strand_id
1 'polypeptide(L)'
;PGPVLIDVPKDLTDPKIKIPFEYPKKIKLRSYKPIKSDNKNKITEAAKLICDASKPMIYTGGGVILGKAHNQLKTLVKKLKFPITNTLMGLGGYPGSDENFLGMLGMHGTYEANMAMHECDVLLAIGARFDDRVTGDTTKFCPSAKIIHIDVDPSSISKIIEVDLSLVGQTSKVLNELNKAIDLSKKNIKSNKIKKWWNQINKWRQKKCLNYKKSNKIIKPQLVIEKLYELTKGDAYITSDVGQHQMWAAQYYKFDKPNRWINSGGLGTMGFGLPAAMGVQFAHPKSSVICITGEASILMCIQELSTCLQYRLPLKIVNLNNRYMGMVRQWQEFFYEGRYAMSYMDALPDFAKLANSFGHEGITIEKPDDLEPMMKSALSKKDKLVFIDVITDQAENVYPMIQSGKGHHEMHLSPTGMDTELA
;
A
#
# COMPACT_ATOMS: atom_id res chain seq x y z
N PRO A 1 6.19 -1.18 16.65
CA PRO A 1 5.19 -2.24 16.84
C PRO A 1 5.64 -3.55 16.19
N GLY A 2 5.36 -4.68 16.85
CA GLY A 2 5.71 -5.99 16.34
C GLY A 2 5.05 -7.08 17.19
N PRO A 3 5.16 -8.35 16.78
CA PRO A 3 4.60 -9.47 17.54
C PRO A 3 5.28 -9.59 18.90
N VAL A 4 4.49 -9.93 19.91
CA VAL A 4 4.98 -10.21 21.27
C VAL A 4 4.55 -11.62 21.64
N LEU A 5 5.53 -12.46 21.96
CA LEU A 5 5.29 -13.81 22.46
C LEU A 5 5.28 -13.77 24.00
N ILE A 6 4.22 -14.29 24.59
CA ILE A 6 4.13 -14.52 26.04
C ILE A 6 4.06 -16.04 26.23
N ASP A 7 5.10 -16.60 26.82
CA ASP A 7 5.11 -18.00 27.22
C ASP A 7 4.47 -18.12 28.62
N VAL A 8 3.41 -18.93 28.71
CA VAL A 8 2.69 -19.21 29.95
C VAL A 8 2.83 -20.71 30.26
N PRO A 9 3.81 -21.11 31.07
CA PRO A 9 3.97 -22.50 31.47
C PRO A 9 2.72 -23.05 32.15
N LYS A 10 2.46 -24.35 31.97
CA LYS A 10 1.23 -25.00 32.42
C LYS A 10 1.00 -24.90 33.94
N ASP A 11 2.06 -24.90 34.73
CA ASP A 11 1.99 -24.76 36.19
C ASP A 11 1.45 -23.41 36.66
N LEU A 12 1.66 -22.34 35.85
CA LEU A 12 1.08 -21.00 36.14
C LEU A 12 -0.42 -20.96 35.95
N THR A 13 -1.01 -21.92 35.25
CA THR A 13 -2.47 -22.03 35.02
C THR A 13 -3.14 -23.01 36.03
N ASP A 14 -2.39 -23.61 36.97
CA ASP A 14 -2.95 -24.49 37.99
C ASP A 14 -3.81 -23.66 38.98
N PRO A 15 -5.12 -23.97 39.14
CA PRO A 15 -6.01 -23.22 40.03
C PRO A 15 -5.59 -23.28 41.52
N LYS A 16 -4.68 -24.19 41.88
CA LYS A 16 -4.14 -24.30 43.23
C LYS A 16 -2.99 -23.34 43.52
N ILE A 17 -2.38 -22.77 42.48
CA ILE A 17 -1.27 -21.82 42.60
C ILE A 17 -1.80 -20.43 42.72
N LYS A 18 -1.44 -19.74 43.79
CA LYS A 18 -1.76 -18.30 43.95
C LYS A 18 -0.56 -17.49 43.52
N ILE A 19 -0.72 -16.74 42.44
CA ILE A 19 0.31 -15.84 41.91
C ILE A 19 -0.02 -14.42 42.36
N PRO A 20 0.85 -13.71 43.10
CA PRO A 20 0.67 -12.32 43.43
C PRO A 20 0.77 -11.49 42.15
N PHE A 21 -0.23 -10.66 41.90
CA PHE A 21 -0.23 -9.77 40.75
C PHE A 21 0.16 -8.36 41.17
N GLU A 22 1.28 -7.87 40.63
CA GLU A 22 1.72 -6.49 40.82
C GLU A 22 2.08 -5.87 39.48
N TYR A 23 1.57 -4.66 39.20
CA TYR A 23 2.08 -3.89 38.07
C TYR A 23 3.48 -3.35 38.37
N PRO A 24 4.47 -3.63 37.50
CA PRO A 24 5.82 -3.14 37.76
C PRO A 24 5.87 -1.61 37.64
N LYS A 25 6.39 -0.93 38.66
CA LYS A 25 6.60 0.53 38.67
C LYS A 25 7.55 1.00 37.56
N LYS A 26 8.45 0.16 37.12
CA LYS A 26 9.37 0.41 36.01
C LYS A 26 9.48 -0.84 35.13
N ILE A 27 9.29 -0.65 33.83
CA ILE A 27 9.50 -1.72 32.84
C ILE A 27 10.97 -1.80 32.53
N LYS A 28 11.57 -2.99 32.74
CA LYS A 28 12.97 -3.28 32.41
C LYS A 28 13.02 -4.55 31.56
N LEU A 29 12.96 -4.38 30.23
CA LEU A 29 13.06 -5.49 29.29
C LEU A 29 14.50 -5.68 28.84
N ARG A 30 14.89 -6.95 28.68
CA ARG A 30 16.26 -7.36 28.31
C ARG A 30 16.65 -6.81 26.93
N SER A 31 15.74 -6.86 25.96
CA SER A 31 15.97 -6.52 24.55
C SER A 31 15.46 -5.15 24.15
N TYR A 32 14.55 -4.53 24.92
CA TYR A 32 13.97 -3.24 24.57
C TYR A 32 14.87 -2.09 25.05
N LYS A 33 15.63 -1.53 24.13
CA LYS A 33 16.51 -0.37 24.37
C LYS A 33 16.16 0.74 23.37
N PRO A 34 15.19 1.61 23.67
CA PRO A 34 14.83 2.70 22.76
C PRO A 34 16.02 3.60 22.52
N ILE A 35 16.28 3.88 21.24
CA ILE A 35 17.43 4.67 20.82
C ILE A 35 17.18 6.15 21.14
N LYS A 36 18.12 6.75 21.87
CA LYS A 36 18.22 8.20 21.98
C LYS A 36 19.17 8.68 20.89
N SER A 37 18.63 9.28 19.83
CA SER A 37 19.45 9.84 18.76
C SER A 37 19.69 11.33 18.98
N ASP A 38 20.93 11.76 18.81
CA ASP A 38 21.28 13.18 18.64
C ASP A 38 21.54 13.41 17.14
N ASN A 39 20.58 14.04 16.49
CA ASN A 39 20.63 14.30 15.05
C ASN A 39 20.86 15.80 14.72
N LYS A 40 21.17 16.66 15.69
CA LYS A 40 21.17 18.13 15.49
C LYS A 40 21.97 18.58 14.28
N ASN A 41 23.25 18.19 14.17
CA ASN A 41 24.11 18.57 13.06
C ASN A 41 23.61 17.95 11.74
N LYS A 42 23.23 16.68 11.77
CA LYS A 42 22.72 15.94 10.61
C LYS A 42 21.40 16.52 10.09
N ILE A 43 20.52 17.01 10.96
CA ILE A 43 19.26 17.66 10.55
C ILE A 43 19.53 18.97 9.80
N THR A 44 20.51 19.75 10.22
CA THR A 44 20.91 20.99 9.53
C THR A 44 21.48 20.66 8.15
N GLU A 45 22.32 19.64 8.07
CA GLU A 45 22.90 19.14 6.82
C GLU A 45 21.79 18.61 5.87
N ALA A 46 20.87 17.80 6.39
CA ALA A 46 19.71 17.32 5.63
C ALA A 46 18.87 18.48 5.07
N ALA A 47 18.56 19.48 5.90
CA ALA A 47 17.79 20.64 5.47
C ALA A 47 18.48 21.41 4.35
N LYS A 48 19.81 21.54 4.41
CA LYS A 48 20.61 22.18 3.36
C LYS A 48 20.54 21.38 2.06
N LEU A 49 20.83 20.07 2.10
CA LEU A 49 20.74 19.19 0.92
C LEU A 49 19.37 19.25 0.26
N ILE A 50 18.29 19.16 1.05
CA ILE A 50 16.91 19.24 0.58
C ILE A 50 16.61 20.57 -0.09
N CYS A 51 17.00 21.70 0.52
CA CYS A 51 16.73 23.04 -0.02
C CYS A 51 17.56 23.37 -1.26
N ASP A 52 18.75 22.79 -1.41
CA ASP A 52 19.62 22.98 -2.57
C ASP A 52 19.27 22.10 -3.78
N ALA A 53 18.39 21.10 -3.60
CA ALA A 53 17.98 20.16 -4.63
C ALA A 53 17.37 20.84 -5.86
N SER A 54 17.57 20.22 -7.01
CA SER A 54 17.00 20.65 -8.29
C SER A 54 15.90 19.72 -8.80
N LYS A 55 16.03 18.43 -8.48
CA LYS A 55 15.09 17.34 -8.80
C LYS A 55 14.79 16.52 -7.53
N PRO A 56 14.27 17.14 -6.46
CA PRO A 56 14.00 16.40 -5.22
C PRO A 56 12.87 15.40 -5.37
N MET A 57 12.95 14.31 -4.59
CA MET A 57 11.86 13.34 -4.46
C MET A 57 11.68 12.93 -2.99
N ILE A 58 10.44 12.88 -2.53
CA ILE A 58 10.08 12.34 -1.21
C ILE A 58 9.52 10.93 -1.40
N TYR A 59 10.12 9.98 -0.69
CA TYR A 59 9.76 8.57 -0.72
C TYR A 59 9.38 8.09 0.67
N THR A 60 8.16 7.59 0.85
CA THR A 60 7.66 7.25 2.18
C THR A 60 7.17 5.81 2.27
N GLY A 61 7.41 5.20 3.41
CA GLY A 61 6.96 3.84 3.71
C GLY A 61 6.02 3.77 4.91
N GLY A 62 5.71 2.54 5.33
CA GLY A 62 4.84 2.24 6.46
C GLY A 62 5.30 2.86 7.79
N GLY A 63 6.59 3.18 7.92
CA GLY A 63 7.14 3.85 9.11
C GLY A 63 6.56 5.24 9.38
N VAL A 64 6.02 5.93 8.36
CA VAL A 64 5.29 7.19 8.55
C VAL A 64 3.97 6.95 9.29
N ILE A 65 3.27 5.88 8.95
CA ILE A 65 1.99 5.52 9.57
C ILE A 65 2.23 4.99 10.99
N LEU A 66 3.12 4.01 11.14
CA LEU A 66 3.50 3.42 12.43
C LEU A 66 4.06 4.45 13.40
N GLY A 67 4.89 5.39 12.89
CA GLY A 67 5.46 6.50 13.65
C GLY A 67 4.49 7.66 13.90
N LYS A 68 3.22 7.57 13.46
CA LYS A 68 2.19 8.63 13.56
C LYS A 68 2.69 9.99 13.05
N ALA A 69 3.44 9.97 11.94
CA ALA A 69 4.18 11.13 11.41
C ALA A 69 3.48 11.81 10.20
N HIS A 70 2.27 11.41 9.85
CA HIS A 70 1.53 11.89 8.69
C HIS A 70 1.26 13.40 8.70
N ASN A 71 1.02 14.01 9.88
CA ASN A 71 0.81 15.46 9.98
C ASN A 71 2.12 16.24 9.73
N GLN A 72 3.24 15.74 10.26
CA GLN A 72 4.57 16.32 10.05
C GLN A 72 5.00 16.21 8.59
N LEU A 73 4.68 15.06 7.94
CA LEU A 73 4.90 14.86 6.52
C LEU A 73 4.06 15.82 5.67
N LYS A 74 2.77 15.97 5.98
CA LYS A 74 1.90 16.97 5.32
C LYS A 74 2.48 18.39 5.42
N THR A 75 2.97 18.76 6.61
CA THR A 75 3.61 20.06 6.82
C THR A 75 4.85 20.21 5.96
N LEU A 76 5.69 19.17 5.88
CA LEU A 76 6.90 19.15 5.07
C LEU A 76 6.59 19.37 3.58
N VAL A 77 5.68 18.54 3.03
CA VAL A 77 5.31 18.64 1.62
C VAL A 77 4.65 19.98 1.29
N LYS A 78 3.78 20.50 2.16
CA LYS A 78 3.17 21.82 1.99
C LYS A 78 4.21 22.95 1.91
N LYS A 79 5.30 22.86 2.69
CA LYS A 79 6.39 23.84 2.69
C LYS A 79 7.26 23.75 1.44
N LEU A 80 7.61 22.55 1.04
CA LEU A 80 8.58 22.28 -0.02
C LEU A 80 7.95 22.25 -1.41
N LYS A 81 6.68 21.83 -1.52
CA LYS A 81 5.98 21.56 -2.79
C LYS A 81 6.72 20.55 -3.67
N PHE A 82 7.40 19.60 -3.04
CA PHE A 82 8.13 18.55 -3.73
C PHE A 82 7.21 17.38 -4.09
N PRO A 83 7.51 16.63 -5.17
CA PRO A 83 6.81 15.40 -5.50
C PRO A 83 7.03 14.36 -4.42
N ILE A 84 5.99 13.57 -4.16
CA ILE A 84 5.99 12.54 -3.15
C ILE A 84 5.37 11.25 -3.68
N THR A 85 5.94 10.12 -3.28
CA THR A 85 5.42 8.77 -3.54
C THR A 85 5.42 7.93 -2.27
N ASN A 86 4.55 6.94 -2.22
CA ASN A 86 4.45 5.99 -1.12
C ASN A 86 4.73 4.56 -1.60
N THR A 87 5.33 3.76 -0.71
CA THR A 87 5.31 2.29 -0.91
C THR A 87 3.90 1.75 -0.75
N LEU A 88 3.69 0.49 -1.14
CA LEU A 88 2.44 -0.24 -0.87
C LEU A 88 2.02 -0.11 0.62
N MET A 89 2.95 -0.30 1.55
CA MET A 89 2.69 -0.16 3.00
C MET A 89 2.58 1.28 3.48
N GLY A 90 2.99 2.25 2.67
CA GLY A 90 2.95 3.68 2.98
C GLY A 90 1.68 4.38 2.51
N LEU A 91 0.83 3.71 1.72
CA LEU A 91 -0.40 4.31 1.19
C LEU A 91 -1.31 4.83 2.32
N GLY A 92 -1.78 6.07 2.18
CA GLY A 92 -2.51 6.80 3.21
C GLY A 92 -1.62 7.56 4.20
N GLY A 93 -0.30 7.34 4.22
CA GLY A 93 0.64 8.16 5.00
C GLY A 93 0.73 9.59 4.50
N TYR A 94 0.51 9.78 3.20
CA TYR A 94 0.24 11.06 2.55
C TYR A 94 -1.03 10.92 1.70
N PRO A 95 -1.88 11.97 1.57
CA PRO A 95 -3.13 11.85 0.82
C PRO A 95 -2.92 11.49 -0.65
N GLY A 96 -3.62 10.45 -1.11
CA GLY A 96 -3.57 9.98 -2.49
C GLY A 96 -4.25 10.92 -3.49
N SER A 97 -5.11 11.83 -3.01
CA SER A 97 -5.79 12.84 -3.83
C SER A 97 -5.01 14.15 -3.99
N ASP A 98 -3.90 14.33 -3.26
CA ASP A 98 -3.09 15.54 -3.32
C ASP A 98 -2.30 15.64 -4.63
N GLU A 99 -2.20 16.84 -5.21
CA GLU A 99 -1.52 17.09 -6.48
C GLU A 99 -0.01 16.76 -6.48
N ASN A 100 0.64 16.82 -5.30
CA ASN A 100 2.04 16.49 -5.17
C ASN A 100 2.29 14.97 -5.12
N PHE A 101 1.24 14.16 -4.91
CA PHE A 101 1.35 12.71 -4.88
C PHE A 101 1.43 12.13 -6.29
N LEU A 102 2.47 11.34 -6.55
CA LEU A 102 2.71 10.73 -7.85
C LEU A 102 2.12 9.32 -8.00
N GLY A 103 1.41 8.81 -7.00
CA GLY A 103 0.99 7.41 -6.93
C GLY A 103 1.98 6.55 -6.18
N MET A 104 1.72 5.24 -6.14
CA MET A 104 2.63 4.25 -5.59
C MET A 104 3.85 4.09 -6.51
N LEU A 105 5.02 3.77 -5.94
CA LEU A 105 6.23 3.42 -6.70
C LEU A 105 6.50 1.92 -6.68
N GLY A 106 7.52 1.51 -7.41
CA GLY A 106 8.04 0.14 -7.45
C GLY A 106 7.43 -0.70 -8.56
N MET A 107 7.41 -2.02 -8.38
CA MET A 107 7.06 -3.01 -9.42
C MET A 107 5.76 -2.67 -10.15
N HIS A 108 4.70 -2.29 -9.43
CA HIS A 108 3.40 -1.88 -9.97
C HIS A 108 3.11 -0.40 -9.72
N GLY A 109 4.16 0.40 -9.59
CA GLY A 109 4.07 1.84 -9.41
C GLY A 109 3.68 2.57 -10.67
N THR A 110 3.29 3.85 -10.51
CA THR A 110 3.00 4.72 -11.66
C THR A 110 4.27 5.06 -12.43
N TYR A 111 4.12 5.35 -13.72
CA TYR A 111 5.23 5.74 -14.58
C TYR A 111 5.95 6.98 -14.05
N GLU A 112 5.19 8.02 -13.73
CA GLU A 112 5.72 9.27 -13.21
C GLU A 112 6.42 9.13 -11.85
N ALA A 113 5.93 8.26 -10.95
CA ALA A 113 6.60 8.01 -9.68
C ALA A 113 7.94 7.31 -9.88
N ASN A 114 7.98 6.26 -10.69
CA ASN A 114 9.18 5.49 -10.96
C ASN A 114 10.22 6.30 -11.73
N MET A 115 9.83 7.09 -12.72
CA MET A 115 10.73 7.99 -13.45
C MET A 115 11.27 9.11 -12.56
N ALA A 116 10.43 9.68 -11.69
CA ALA A 116 10.87 10.69 -10.74
C ALA A 116 11.87 10.13 -9.71
N MET A 117 11.71 8.88 -9.29
CA MET A 117 12.70 8.18 -8.47
C MET A 117 14.02 7.97 -9.22
N HIS A 118 13.96 7.53 -10.47
CA HIS A 118 15.15 7.27 -11.28
C HIS A 118 15.98 8.54 -11.55
N GLU A 119 15.32 9.67 -11.83
CA GLU A 119 15.99 10.91 -12.25
C GLU A 119 16.22 11.93 -11.11
N CYS A 120 15.81 11.65 -9.88
CA CYS A 120 16.01 12.61 -8.78
C CYS A 120 17.48 12.83 -8.46
N ASP A 121 17.79 14.05 -7.96
CA ASP A 121 19.12 14.42 -7.46
C ASP A 121 19.23 14.36 -5.94
N VAL A 122 18.09 14.44 -5.23
CA VAL A 122 17.99 14.24 -3.78
C VAL A 122 16.77 13.39 -3.48
N LEU A 123 16.99 12.24 -2.83
CA LEU A 123 15.94 11.37 -2.34
C LEU A 123 15.82 11.48 -0.82
N LEU A 124 14.65 11.89 -0.34
CA LEU A 124 14.30 11.87 1.08
C LEU A 124 13.45 10.64 1.37
N ALA A 125 14.07 9.56 1.85
CA ALA A 125 13.42 8.31 2.23
C ALA A 125 12.98 8.38 3.70
N ILE A 126 11.68 8.16 3.97
CA ILE A 126 11.09 8.31 5.31
C ILE A 126 10.34 7.04 5.70
N GLY A 127 10.86 6.31 6.69
CA GLY A 127 10.23 5.10 7.22
C GLY A 127 10.00 4.02 6.16
N ALA A 128 10.95 3.85 5.26
CA ALA A 128 10.95 2.90 4.16
C ALA A 128 12.24 2.07 4.20
N ARG A 129 12.13 0.75 4.00
CA ARG A 129 13.24 -0.19 4.15
C ARG A 129 13.95 -0.58 2.85
N PHE A 130 13.63 0.07 1.75
CA PHE A 130 14.19 -0.24 0.42
C PHE A 130 13.97 -1.71 0.01
N ASP A 131 12.71 -2.13 0.05
CA ASP A 131 12.27 -3.47 -0.32
C ASP A 131 12.59 -3.77 -1.81
N ASP A 132 12.85 -5.04 -2.14
CA ASP A 132 13.17 -5.47 -3.50
C ASP A 132 12.06 -5.18 -4.51
N ARG A 133 10.79 -5.21 -4.06
CA ARG A 133 9.61 -4.83 -4.88
C ARG A 133 9.58 -3.34 -5.22
N VAL A 134 10.37 -2.54 -4.50
CA VAL A 134 10.51 -1.10 -4.72
C VAL A 134 11.80 -0.80 -5.48
N THR A 135 12.94 -1.38 -5.07
CA THR A 135 14.24 -1.03 -5.64
C THR A 135 14.50 -1.65 -7.01
N GLY A 136 13.93 -2.84 -7.25
CA GLY A 136 14.33 -3.64 -8.40
C GLY A 136 15.84 -3.89 -8.40
N ASP A 137 16.51 -3.60 -9.51
CA ASP A 137 17.98 -3.62 -9.62
C ASP A 137 18.58 -2.46 -8.79
N THR A 138 19.23 -2.80 -7.70
CA THR A 138 19.81 -1.81 -6.75
C THR A 138 20.88 -0.94 -7.39
N THR A 139 21.55 -1.40 -8.44
CA THR A 139 22.57 -0.61 -9.16
C THR A 139 21.95 0.49 -10.02
N LYS A 140 20.66 0.36 -10.35
CA LYS A 140 19.88 1.31 -11.15
C LYS A 140 18.93 2.17 -10.31
N PHE A 141 18.89 1.94 -8.98
CA PHE A 141 18.00 2.66 -8.09
C PHE A 141 18.53 4.06 -7.80
N CYS A 142 17.82 5.09 -8.26
CA CYS A 142 18.16 6.52 -8.03
C CYS A 142 19.65 6.82 -8.26
N PRO A 143 20.25 6.50 -9.41
CA PRO A 143 21.70 6.42 -9.60
C PRO A 143 22.42 7.77 -9.42
N SER A 144 21.71 8.88 -9.52
CA SER A 144 22.28 10.24 -9.41
C SER A 144 21.89 10.95 -8.11
N ALA A 145 21.15 10.28 -7.21
CA ALA A 145 20.59 10.94 -6.04
C ALA A 145 21.54 10.91 -4.84
N LYS A 146 21.54 12.01 -4.08
CA LYS A 146 21.96 12.00 -2.68
C LYS A 146 20.80 11.49 -1.84
N ILE A 147 21.03 10.42 -1.07
CA ILE A 147 19.98 9.72 -0.33
C ILE A 147 20.03 10.09 1.15
N ILE A 148 18.95 10.69 1.65
CA ILE A 148 18.71 10.96 3.06
C ILE A 148 17.71 9.93 3.58
N HIS A 149 18.07 9.15 4.59
CA HIS A 149 17.21 8.10 5.14
C HIS A 149 16.81 8.40 6.59
N ILE A 150 15.51 8.50 6.83
CA ILE A 150 14.91 8.65 8.17
C ILE A 150 14.26 7.31 8.53
N ASP A 151 14.79 6.64 9.55
CA ASP A 151 14.22 5.41 10.08
C ASP A 151 14.38 5.32 11.60
N VAL A 152 13.49 4.56 12.25
CA VAL A 152 13.58 4.29 13.68
C VAL A 152 14.55 3.17 14.00
N ASP A 153 14.79 2.29 13.03
CA ASP A 153 15.66 1.12 13.16
C ASP A 153 17.04 1.38 12.52
N PRO A 154 18.10 1.50 13.33
CA PRO A 154 19.45 1.72 12.80
C PRO A 154 19.95 0.56 11.95
N SER A 155 19.42 -0.66 12.13
CA SER A 155 19.80 -1.82 11.33
C SER A 155 19.27 -1.78 9.89
N SER A 156 18.31 -0.92 9.62
CA SER A 156 17.76 -0.67 8.27
C SER A 156 18.61 0.32 7.47
N ILE A 157 19.47 1.09 8.14
CA ILE A 157 20.31 2.10 7.48
C ILE A 157 21.42 1.41 6.68
N SER A 158 21.55 1.80 5.40
CA SER A 158 22.53 1.26 4.43
C SER A 158 22.50 -0.28 4.29
N LYS A 159 21.36 -0.92 4.63
CA LYS A 159 21.23 -2.37 4.54
C LYS A 159 21.08 -2.88 3.11
N ILE A 160 20.29 -2.18 2.28
CA ILE A 160 20.01 -2.54 0.89
C ILE A 160 20.59 -1.51 -0.06
N ILE A 161 20.33 -0.23 0.23
CA ILE A 161 20.84 0.92 -0.52
C ILE A 161 21.74 1.72 0.39
N GLU A 162 22.95 2.02 -0.05
CA GLU A 162 23.84 2.88 0.70
C GLU A 162 23.29 4.32 0.71
N VAL A 163 23.33 4.98 1.87
CA VAL A 163 22.75 6.30 2.06
C VAL A 163 23.83 7.34 2.42
N ASP A 164 23.71 8.55 1.87
CA ASP A 164 24.66 9.63 2.14
C ASP A 164 24.46 10.22 3.55
N LEU A 165 23.22 10.29 4.02
CA LEU A 165 22.90 10.87 5.32
C LEU A 165 21.77 10.09 6.02
N SER A 166 22.01 9.67 7.24
CA SER A 166 21.03 8.94 8.05
C SER A 166 20.56 9.75 9.26
N LEU A 167 19.23 9.77 9.47
CA LEU A 167 18.58 10.38 10.63
C LEU A 167 17.81 9.28 11.40
N VAL A 168 18.49 8.67 12.36
CA VAL A 168 17.90 7.57 13.14
C VAL A 168 17.07 8.13 14.29
N GLY A 169 15.81 7.69 14.40
CA GLY A 169 14.92 8.11 15.48
C GLY A 169 13.46 8.01 15.14
N GLN A 170 12.61 8.36 16.11
CA GLN A 170 11.16 8.36 15.93
C GLN A 170 10.78 9.34 14.81
N THR A 171 10.17 8.84 13.75
CA THR A 171 9.88 9.59 12.51
C THR A 171 9.18 10.92 12.76
N SER A 172 8.16 10.95 13.65
CA SER A 172 7.43 12.18 13.96
C SER A 172 8.31 13.25 14.64
N LYS A 173 9.26 12.84 15.50
CA LYS A 173 10.21 13.77 16.15
C LYS A 173 11.23 14.29 15.16
N VAL A 174 11.85 13.40 14.37
CA VAL A 174 12.82 13.78 13.36
C VAL A 174 12.21 14.74 12.33
N LEU A 175 10.99 14.46 11.85
CA LEU A 175 10.29 15.35 10.92
C LEU A 175 9.91 16.69 11.54
N ASN A 176 9.59 16.77 12.83
CA ASN A 176 9.38 18.06 13.51
C ASN A 176 10.64 18.92 13.52
N GLU A 177 11.78 18.32 13.85
CA GLU A 177 13.06 19.03 13.87
C GLU A 177 13.51 19.43 12.44
N LEU A 178 13.35 18.53 11.47
CA LEU A 178 13.63 18.82 10.06
C LEU A 178 12.75 19.95 9.52
N ASN A 179 11.46 19.97 9.85
CA ASN A 179 10.54 21.05 9.46
C ASN A 179 10.98 22.42 10.00
N LYS A 180 11.54 22.47 11.22
CA LYS A 180 12.11 23.71 11.80
C LYS A 180 13.39 24.14 11.07
N ALA A 181 14.28 23.18 10.80
CA ALA A 181 15.54 23.46 10.09
C ALA A 181 15.29 23.95 8.65
N ILE A 182 14.28 23.38 7.97
CA ILE A 182 13.87 23.83 6.63
C ILE A 182 13.33 25.26 6.67
N ASP A 183 12.58 25.67 7.69
CA ASP A 183 12.11 27.07 7.80
C ASP A 183 13.27 28.08 7.81
N LEU A 184 14.41 27.69 8.36
CA LEU A 184 15.63 28.52 8.38
C LEU A 184 16.35 28.50 7.02
N SER A 185 16.25 27.41 6.28
CA SER A 185 17.01 27.15 5.04
C SER A 185 16.19 27.38 3.76
N LYS A 186 14.86 27.54 3.84
CA LYS A 186 13.97 27.61 2.67
C LYS A 186 14.25 28.73 1.65
N LYS A 187 15.01 29.76 2.05
CA LYS A 187 15.47 30.83 1.14
C LYS A 187 16.35 30.26 0.01
N ASN A 188 16.97 29.11 0.22
CA ASN A 188 17.86 28.45 -0.73
C ASN A 188 17.09 27.63 -1.80
N ILE A 189 15.79 27.43 -1.63
CA ILE A 189 14.99 26.65 -2.59
C ILE A 189 15.00 27.35 -3.95
N LYS A 190 15.50 26.63 -4.94
CA LYS A 190 15.65 27.12 -6.34
C LYS A 190 14.33 26.96 -7.08
N SER A 191 13.36 27.83 -6.82
CA SER A 191 11.99 27.77 -7.34
C SER A 191 11.90 27.51 -8.86
N ASN A 192 12.78 28.10 -9.68
CA ASN A 192 12.83 27.87 -11.12
C ASN A 192 13.24 26.43 -11.49
N LYS A 193 14.12 25.79 -10.71
CA LYS A 193 14.52 24.40 -10.93
C LYS A 193 13.39 23.44 -10.54
N ILE A 194 12.74 23.71 -9.41
CA ILE A 194 11.56 22.93 -8.98
C ILE A 194 10.43 23.03 -10.00
N LYS A 195 10.18 24.22 -10.56
CA LYS A 195 9.20 24.39 -11.63
C LYS A 195 9.55 23.58 -12.89
N LYS A 196 10.84 23.57 -13.31
CA LYS A 196 11.30 22.73 -14.42
C LYS A 196 11.12 21.23 -14.12
N TRP A 197 11.39 20.82 -12.89
CA TRP A 197 11.21 19.45 -12.44
C TRP A 197 9.74 19.03 -12.51
N TRP A 198 8.82 19.83 -12.01
CA TRP A 198 7.37 19.60 -12.14
C TRP A 198 6.91 19.56 -13.59
N ASN A 199 7.46 20.39 -14.45
CA ASN A 199 7.13 20.33 -15.88
C ASN A 199 7.53 18.98 -16.50
N GLN A 200 8.69 18.43 -16.09
CA GLN A 200 9.11 17.09 -16.54
C GLN A 200 8.19 16.00 -16.00
N ILE A 201 7.87 16.04 -14.71
CA ILE A 201 6.92 15.08 -14.08
C ILE A 201 5.55 15.15 -14.77
N ASN A 202 5.04 16.33 -15.05
CA ASN A 202 3.76 16.51 -15.71
C ASN A 202 3.75 15.95 -17.15
N LYS A 203 4.88 15.99 -17.87
CA LYS A 203 5.00 15.28 -19.16
C LYS A 203 4.87 13.77 -18.97
N TRP A 204 5.45 13.20 -17.93
CA TRP A 204 5.29 11.76 -17.63
C TRP A 204 3.86 11.41 -17.24
N ARG A 205 3.18 12.27 -16.46
CA ARG A 205 1.76 12.09 -16.12
C ARG A 205 0.84 12.06 -17.36
N GLN A 206 1.21 12.75 -18.43
CA GLN A 206 0.45 12.74 -19.68
C GLN A 206 0.38 11.34 -20.32
N LYS A 207 1.29 10.44 -20.00
CA LYS A 207 1.21 9.03 -20.44
C LYS A 207 0.00 8.29 -19.87
N LYS A 208 -0.59 8.78 -18.75
CA LYS A 208 -1.77 8.17 -18.11
C LYS A 208 -1.63 6.67 -17.94
N CYS A 209 -0.50 6.25 -17.36
CA CYS A 209 -0.06 4.84 -17.30
C CYS A 209 -1.05 3.87 -16.62
N LEU A 210 -2.02 4.39 -15.88
CA LEU A 210 -3.11 3.60 -15.28
C LEU A 210 -4.38 3.56 -16.17
N ASN A 211 -4.34 4.10 -17.39
CA ASN A 211 -5.47 3.94 -18.31
C ASN A 211 -5.63 2.47 -18.73
N TYR A 212 -6.86 2.04 -18.82
CA TYR A 212 -7.24 0.72 -19.30
C TYR A 212 -8.39 0.80 -20.31
N LYS A 213 -8.51 -0.21 -21.15
CA LYS A 213 -9.57 -0.27 -22.17
C LYS A 213 -10.89 -0.67 -21.50
N LYS A 214 -11.81 0.29 -21.38
CA LYS A 214 -13.16 0.01 -20.88
C LYS A 214 -13.91 -0.92 -21.83
N SER A 215 -14.83 -1.71 -21.28
CA SER A 215 -15.69 -2.62 -22.03
C SER A 215 -17.13 -2.47 -21.53
N ASN A 216 -18.09 -2.57 -22.43
CA ASN A 216 -19.53 -2.65 -22.11
C ASN A 216 -20.03 -4.09 -21.96
N LYS A 217 -19.16 -5.09 -22.17
CA LYS A 217 -19.50 -6.53 -22.10
C LYS A 217 -18.86 -7.23 -20.91
N ILE A 218 -17.64 -6.81 -20.54
CA ILE A 218 -16.83 -7.48 -19.51
C ILE A 218 -16.44 -6.46 -18.47
N ILE A 219 -16.60 -6.79 -17.20
CA ILE A 219 -16.21 -5.92 -16.09
C ILE A 219 -14.69 -5.96 -15.98
N LYS A 220 -14.05 -4.80 -16.07
CA LYS A 220 -12.63 -4.64 -15.79
C LYS A 220 -12.40 -4.51 -14.29
N PRO A 221 -11.42 -5.21 -13.70
CA PRO A 221 -11.16 -5.15 -12.25
C PRO A 221 -10.83 -3.73 -11.77
N GLN A 222 -10.18 -2.91 -12.59
CA GLN A 222 -9.92 -1.50 -12.31
C GLN A 222 -11.22 -0.72 -12.09
N LEU A 223 -12.24 -0.96 -12.93
CA LEU A 223 -13.54 -0.29 -12.82
C LEU A 223 -14.23 -0.60 -11.49
N VAL A 224 -14.09 -1.82 -10.98
CA VAL A 224 -14.66 -2.21 -9.67
C VAL A 224 -14.06 -1.36 -8.56
N ILE A 225 -12.74 -1.16 -8.57
CA ILE A 225 -12.04 -0.37 -7.56
C ILE A 225 -12.36 1.13 -7.69
N GLU A 226 -12.42 1.65 -8.91
CA GLU A 226 -12.85 3.04 -9.15
C GLU A 226 -14.26 3.29 -8.61
N LYS A 227 -15.20 2.38 -8.88
CA LYS A 227 -16.57 2.48 -8.36
C LYS A 227 -16.64 2.35 -6.84
N LEU A 228 -15.84 1.48 -6.23
CA LEU A 228 -15.72 1.43 -4.77
C LEU A 228 -15.25 2.77 -4.19
N TYR A 229 -14.21 3.36 -4.77
CA TYR A 229 -13.73 4.66 -4.34
C TYR A 229 -14.80 5.75 -4.47
N GLU A 230 -15.48 5.83 -5.62
CA GLU A 230 -16.55 6.80 -5.89
C GLU A 230 -17.71 6.65 -4.87
N LEU A 231 -18.22 5.44 -4.69
CA LEU A 231 -19.36 5.14 -3.81
C LEU A 231 -19.04 5.35 -2.31
N THR A 232 -17.80 5.10 -1.92
CA THR A 232 -17.33 5.31 -0.53
C THR A 232 -16.78 6.71 -0.28
N LYS A 233 -16.58 7.50 -1.34
CA LYS A 233 -15.88 8.80 -1.30
C LYS A 233 -14.50 8.69 -0.63
N GLY A 234 -13.82 7.54 -0.79
CA GLY A 234 -12.55 7.25 -0.16
C GLY A 234 -12.57 7.10 1.37
N ASP A 235 -13.74 7.03 2.01
CA ASP A 235 -13.85 6.99 3.48
C ASP A 235 -14.22 5.59 4.01
N ALA A 236 -13.71 4.53 3.41
CA ALA A 236 -13.82 3.18 3.93
C ALA A 236 -12.47 2.69 4.47
N TYR A 237 -12.51 1.72 5.37
CA TYR A 237 -11.36 0.86 5.66
C TYR A 237 -11.30 -0.23 4.60
N ILE A 238 -10.21 -0.29 3.89
CA ILE A 238 -9.97 -1.30 2.85
C ILE A 238 -8.97 -2.31 3.40
N THR A 239 -9.38 -3.55 3.52
CA THR A 239 -8.46 -4.67 3.69
C THR A 239 -8.29 -5.39 2.36
N SER A 240 -7.15 -5.97 2.12
CA SER A 240 -6.92 -6.71 0.89
C SER A 240 -6.20 -8.03 1.15
N ASP A 241 -6.66 -9.05 0.46
CA ASP A 241 -5.88 -10.24 0.23
C ASP A 241 -4.74 -9.99 -0.75
N VAL A 242 -3.95 -11.02 -1.05
CA VAL A 242 -2.76 -10.94 -1.89
C VAL A 242 -3.00 -11.51 -3.27
N GLY A 243 -2.73 -10.69 -4.28
CA GLY A 243 -2.90 -11.03 -5.69
C GLY A 243 -3.04 -9.79 -6.58
N GLN A 244 -3.51 -9.96 -7.81
CA GLN A 244 -3.78 -8.84 -8.73
C GLN A 244 -4.77 -7.83 -8.11
N HIS A 245 -5.80 -8.31 -7.42
CA HIS A 245 -6.79 -7.49 -6.73
C HIS A 245 -6.16 -6.52 -5.71
N GLN A 246 -5.09 -6.92 -5.02
CA GLN A 246 -4.33 -6.06 -4.11
C GLN A 246 -3.66 -4.92 -4.88
N MET A 247 -3.05 -5.21 -6.02
CA MET A 247 -2.36 -4.21 -6.82
C MET A 247 -3.35 -3.22 -7.43
N TRP A 248 -4.47 -3.68 -7.99
CA TRP A 248 -5.52 -2.79 -8.48
C TRP A 248 -6.11 -1.92 -7.36
N ALA A 249 -6.34 -2.48 -6.17
CA ALA A 249 -6.79 -1.69 -5.01
C ALA A 249 -5.77 -0.60 -4.65
N ALA A 250 -4.47 -0.93 -4.65
CA ALA A 250 -3.41 0.02 -4.36
C ALA A 250 -3.26 1.13 -5.42
N GLN A 251 -3.54 0.83 -6.69
CA GLN A 251 -3.42 1.77 -7.82
C GLN A 251 -4.64 2.69 -7.96
N TYR A 252 -5.85 2.15 -7.82
CA TYR A 252 -7.09 2.84 -8.21
C TYR A 252 -7.92 3.35 -7.02
N TYR A 253 -7.70 2.84 -5.80
CA TYR A 253 -8.34 3.41 -4.61
C TYR A 253 -7.42 4.47 -3.98
N LYS A 254 -7.88 5.71 -3.89
CA LYS A 254 -7.08 6.81 -3.31
C LYS A 254 -7.22 6.83 -1.79
N PHE A 255 -6.11 6.59 -1.11
CA PHE A 255 -6.04 6.59 0.36
C PHE A 255 -5.60 7.96 0.88
N ASP A 256 -6.51 8.74 1.43
CA ASP A 256 -6.22 10.09 1.94
C ASP A 256 -5.93 10.14 3.44
N LYS A 257 -6.23 9.05 4.15
CA LYS A 257 -6.07 8.94 5.61
C LYS A 257 -5.16 7.74 5.96
N PRO A 258 -4.33 7.87 7.01
CA PRO A 258 -3.55 6.74 7.50
C PRO A 258 -4.46 5.64 8.06
N ASN A 259 -3.94 4.41 8.08
CA ASN A 259 -4.65 3.22 8.58
C ASN A 259 -5.97 2.88 7.85
N ARG A 260 -6.14 3.37 6.61
CA ARG A 260 -7.30 3.01 5.76
C ARG A 260 -6.98 1.89 4.77
N TRP A 261 -5.71 1.59 4.60
CA TRP A 261 -5.20 0.51 3.77
C TRP A 261 -4.53 -0.55 4.64
N ILE A 262 -5.08 -1.76 4.67
CA ILE A 262 -4.62 -2.86 5.51
C ILE A 262 -4.37 -4.09 4.63
N ASN A 263 -3.13 -4.51 4.52
CA ASN A 263 -2.75 -5.62 3.66
C ASN A 263 -1.48 -6.33 4.16
N SER A 264 -1.27 -7.55 3.71
CA SER A 264 -0.04 -8.31 3.96
C SER A 264 1.01 -8.00 2.89
N GLY A 265 1.49 -6.74 2.85
CA GLY A 265 2.44 -6.29 1.81
C GLY A 265 3.89 -6.70 2.06
N GLY A 266 4.25 -7.15 3.26
CA GLY A 266 5.59 -7.63 3.59
C GLY A 266 5.76 -9.11 3.26
N LEU A 267 4.96 -9.99 3.89
CA LEU A 267 5.02 -11.44 3.66
C LEU A 267 4.18 -11.88 2.45
N GLY A 268 3.09 -11.20 2.13
CA GLY A 268 2.23 -11.55 1.00
C GLY A 268 1.32 -12.76 1.30
N THR A 269 0.67 -12.75 2.46
CA THR A 269 -0.17 -13.87 2.92
C THR A 269 -1.54 -13.85 2.26
N MET A 270 -1.85 -14.84 1.42
CA MET A 270 -3.21 -15.11 0.96
C MET A 270 -4.06 -15.59 2.15
N GLY A 271 -5.35 -15.19 2.19
CA GLY A 271 -6.24 -15.44 3.33
C GLY A 271 -6.16 -14.37 4.45
N PHE A 272 -5.35 -13.32 4.28
CA PHE A 272 -5.23 -12.22 5.25
C PHE A 272 -6.45 -11.29 5.26
N GLY A 273 -7.08 -11.08 4.10
CA GLY A 273 -8.04 -9.99 3.88
C GLY A 273 -9.27 -10.04 4.78
N LEU A 274 -9.96 -11.19 4.83
CA LEU A 274 -11.17 -11.35 5.64
C LEU A 274 -10.90 -11.29 7.15
N PRO A 275 -9.93 -12.03 7.73
CA PRO A 275 -9.61 -11.91 9.15
C PRO A 275 -9.19 -10.50 9.57
N ALA A 276 -8.44 -9.80 8.70
CA ALA A 276 -8.09 -8.41 8.94
C ALA A 276 -9.32 -7.48 8.93
N ALA A 277 -10.26 -7.69 8.00
CA ALA A 277 -11.52 -6.94 7.95
C ALA A 277 -12.34 -7.13 9.22
N MET A 278 -12.41 -8.37 9.74
CA MET A 278 -13.05 -8.67 11.02
C MET A 278 -12.43 -7.86 12.15
N GLY A 279 -11.10 -7.88 12.27
CA GLY A 279 -10.36 -7.12 13.29
C GLY A 279 -10.63 -5.62 13.19
N VAL A 280 -10.63 -5.06 11.97
CA VAL A 280 -10.96 -3.65 11.73
C VAL A 280 -12.41 -3.35 12.13
N GLN A 281 -13.36 -4.24 11.80
CA GLN A 281 -14.77 -4.00 12.14
C GLN A 281 -15.02 -4.06 13.65
N PHE A 282 -14.31 -4.92 14.39
CA PHE A 282 -14.35 -4.91 15.85
C PHE A 282 -13.79 -3.59 16.42
N ALA A 283 -12.69 -3.11 15.88
CA ALA A 283 -12.08 -1.86 16.33
C ALA A 283 -12.89 -0.61 15.93
N HIS A 284 -13.63 -0.69 14.82
CA HIS A 284 -14.38 0.41 14.23
C HIS A 284 -15.80 0.00 13.84
N PRO A 285 -16.68 -0.33 14.82
CA PRO A 285 -17.98 -0.97 14.60
C PRO A 285 -18.96 -0.15 13.76
N LYS A 286 -18.79 1.16 13.69
CA LYS A 286 -19.66 2.08 12.92
C LYS A 286 -19.11 2.46 11.55
N SER A 287 -17.89 2.00 11.21
CA SER A 287 -17.22 2.35 9.97
C SER A 287 -17.57 1.38 8.86
N SER A 288 -17.49 1.85 7.63
CA SER A 288 -17.55 0.98 6.45
C SER A 288 -16.21 0.24 6.31
N VAL A 289 -16.26 -1.10 6.35
CA VAL A 289 -15.10 -1.97 6.18
C VAL A 289 -15.33 -2.87 4.97
N ILE A 290 -14.40 -2.85 4.04
CA ILE A 290 -14.48 -3.57 2.77
C ILE A 290 -13.23 -4.46 2.63
N CYS A 291 -13.45 -5.75 2.48
CA CYS A 291 -12.43 -6.72 2.12
C CYS A 291 -12.40 -6.89 0.59
N ILE A 292 -11.28 -6.56 -0.04
CA ILE A 292 -11.04 -6.82 -1.47
C ILE A 292 -10.24 -8.11 -1.56
N THR A 293 -10.76 -9.09 -2.29
CA THR A 293 -10.17 -10.42 -2.37
C THR A 293 -10.26 -11.02 -3.78
N GLY A 294 -9.66 -12.17 -3.97
CA GLY A 294 -9.82 -13.04 -5.12
C GLY A 294 -10.15 -14.45 -4.65
N GLU A 295 -10.60 -15.31 -5.57
CA GLU A 295 -11.21 -16.61 -5.29
C GLU A 295 -10.30 -17.53 -4.46
N ALA A 296 -9.04 -17.65 -4.86
CA ALA A 296 -8.09 -18.52 -4.17
C ALA A 296 -7.78 -18.02 -2.75
N SER A 297 -7.69 -16.72 -2.57
CA SER A 297 -7.37 -16.12 -1.27
C SER A 297 -8.52 -16.24 -0.29
N ILE A 298 -9.76 -15.95 -0.71
CA ILE A 298 -10.90 -16.01 0.19
C ILE A 298 -11.21 -17.44 0.64
N LEU A 299 -10.97 -18.44 -0.24
CA LEU A 299 -11.16 -19.85 0.10
C LEU A 299 -10.21 -20.34 1.20
N MET A 300 -9.08 -19.68 1.44
CA MET A 300 -8.15 -20.04 2.52
C MET A 300 -8.69 -19.74 3.91
N CYS A 301 -9.69 -18.88 4.03
CA CYS A 301 -10.29 -18.47 5.31
C CYS A 301 -11.81 -18.32 5.26
N ILE A 302 -12.47 -18.98 4.30
CA ILE A 302 -13.92 -18.86 4.05
C ILE A 302 -14.75 -19.25 5.27
N GLN A 303 -14.27 -20.15 6.14
CA GLN A 303 -14.91 -20.57 7.38
C GLN A 303 -15.16 -19.41 8.35
N GLU A 304 -14.41 -18.31 8.23
CA GLU A 304 -14.58 -17.12 9.07
C GLU A 304 -15.89 -16.39 8.81
N LEU A 305 -16.63 -16.75 7.75
CA LEU A 305 -18.00 -16.30 7.56
C LEU A 305 -18.90 -16.70 8.73
N SER A 306 -18.66 -17.90 9.34
CA SER A 306 -19.37 -18.30 10.57
C SER A 306 -19.07 -17.35 11.72
N THR A 307 -17.81 -16.94 11.90
CA THR A 307 -17.39 -15.97 12.92
C THR A 307 -18.04 -14.61 12.66
N CYS A 308 -18.08 -14.18 11.40
CA CYS A 308 -18.75 -12.94 11.01
C CYS A 308 -20.25 -12.94 11.36
N LEU A 309 -20.92 -14.08 11.16
CA LEU A 309 -22.34 -14.23 11.50
C LEU A 309 -22.55 -14.19 13.01
N GLN A 310 -21.76 -14.95 13.76
CA GLN A 310 -21.85 -15.01 15.22
C GLN A 310 -21.74 -13.64 15.86
N TYR A 311 -20.80 -12.81 15.36
CA TYR A 311 -20.55 -11.47 15.89
C TYR A 311 -21.30 -10.37 15.14
N ARG A 312 -22.15 -10.70 14.17
CA ARG A 312 -22.94 -9.75 13.36
C ARG A 312 -22.10 -8.64 12.74
N LEU A 313 -20.97 -9.02 12.14
CA LEU A 313 -20.04 -8.07 11.52
C LEU A 313 -20.56 -7.59 10.16
N PRO A 314 -20.87 -6.30 9.94
CA PRO A 314 -21.49 -5.81 8.72
C PRO A 314 -20.48 -5.53 7.60
N LEU A 315 -19.53 -6.44 7.40
CA LEU A 315 -18.49 -6.33 6.38
C LEU A 315 -19.08 -6.31 4.97
N LYS A 316 -18.31 -5.75 4.04
CA LYS A 316 -18.52 -5.99 2.59
C LYS A 316 -17.31 -6.74 2.07
N ILE A 317 -17.54 -7.88 1.44
CA ILE A 317 -16.51 -8.66 0.77
C ILE A 317 -16.71 -8.46 -0.72
N VAL A 318 -15.70 -7.96 -1.40
CA VAL A 318 -15.68 -7.77 -2.85
C VAL A 318 -14.66 -8.72 -3.44
N ASN A 319 -15.17 -9.81 -4.02
CA ASN A 319 -14.37 -10.82 -4.70
C ASN A 319 -14.21 -10.43 -6.17
N LEU A 320 -12.97 -10.19 -6.63
CA LEU A 320 -12.67 -9.98 -8.04
C LEU A 320 -12.42 -11.33 -8.69
N ASN A 321 -13.53 -11.94 -9.21
CA ASN A 321 -13.53 -13.29 -9.72
C ASN A 321 -13.11 -13.33 -11.19
N ASN A 322 -11.86 -13.71 -11.43
CA ASN A 322 -11.33 -13.93 -12.77
C ASN A 322 -11.01 -15.42 -13.06
N ARG A 323 -11.35 -16.32 -12.12
CA ARG A 323 -11.10 -17.76 -12.18
C ARG A 323 -9.62 -18.15 -12.28
N TYR A 324 -8.72 -17.26 -11.85
CA TYR A 324 -7.29 -17.52 -11.87
C TYR A 324 -6.62 -17.13 -10.55
N MET A 325 -5.57 -17.82 -10.21
CA MET A 325 -4.52 -17.24 -9.39
C MET A 325 -3.81 -16.19 -10.24
N GLY A 326 -4.43 -15.01 -10.35
CA GLY A 326 -4.17 -14.04 -11.41
C GLY A 326 -2.74 -13.53 -11.47
N MET A 327 -2.06 -13.33 -10.32
CA MET A 327 -0.66 -12.91 -10.31
C MET A 327 0.26 -14.04 -10.84
N VAL A 328 -0.04 -15.30 -10.51
CA VAL A 328 0.70 -16.47 -11.04
C VAL A 328 0.51 -16.55 -12.56
N ARG A 329 -0.73 -16.42 -13.04
CA ARG A 329 -1.03 -16.38 -14.47
C ARG A 329 -0.25 -15.27 -15.18
N GLN A 330 -0.25 -14.05 -14.63
CA GLN A 330 0.46 -12.89 -15.19
C GLN A 330 1.96 -13.17 -15.33
N TRP A 331 2.58 -13.79 -14.32
CA TRP A 331 3.99 -14.16 -14.39
C TRP A 331 4.25 -15.24 -15.44
N GLN A 332 3.37 -16.23 -15.57
CA GLN A 332 3.45 -17.26 -16.62
C GLN A 332 3.33 -16.65 -18.01
N GLU A 333 2.45 -15.66 -18.17
CA GLU A 333 2.30 -14.93 -19.43
C GLU A 333 3.56 -14.14 -19.79
N PHE A 334 4.11 -13.37 -18.86
CA PHE A 334 5.19 -12.45 -19.15
C PHE A 334 6.57 -13.10 -19.21
N PHE A 335 6.81 -14.14 -18.41
CA PHE A 335 8.16 -14.67 -18.20
C PHE A 335 8.31 -16.13 -18.62
N TYR A 336 7.22 -16.80 -18.92
CA TYR A 336 7.21 -18.22 -19.28
C TYR A 336 6.45 -18.49 -20.58
N GLU A 337 6.42 -17.53 -21.50
CA GLU A 337 5.86 -17.66 -22.86
C GLU A 337 4.39 -18.09 -22.87
N GLY A 338 3.61 -17.70 -21.85
CA GLY A 338 2.21 -18.10 -21.73
C GLY A 338 2.00 -19.59 -21.42
N ARG A 339 3.02 -20.30 -20.95
CA ARG A 339 2.89 -21.70 -20.51
C ARG A 339 2.16 -21.76 -19.16
N TYR A 340 0.85 -21.67 -19.22
CA TYR A 340 -0.01 -21.68 -18.04
C TYR A 340 -0.06 -23.08 -17.40
N ALA A 341 0.24 -23.16 -16.10
CA ALA A 341 0.21 -24.39 -15.34
C ALA A 341 -0.36 -24.14 -13.95
N MET A 342 -1.42 -24.86 -13.59
CA MET A 342 -2.06 -24.85 -12.26
C MET A 342 -2.47 -23.47 -11.75
N SER A 343 -2.67 -22.49 -12.64
CA SER A 343 -3.12 -21.14 -12.30
C SER A 343 -4.62 -20.92 -12.55
N TYR A 344 -5.26 -21.73 -13.39
CA TYR A 344 -6.70 -21.71 -13.64
C TYR A 344 -7.45 -22.49 -12.57
N MET A 345 -8.57 -21.95 -12.10
CA MET A 345 -9.43 -22.54 -11.08
C MET A 345 -10.73 -23.01 -11.72
N ASP A 346 -10.78 -24.28 -12.13
CA ASP A 346 -11.90 -24.86 -12.83
C ASP A 346 -13.12 -25.08 -11.90
N ALA A 347 -12.87 -25.62 -10.71
CA ALA A 347 -13.90 -26.05 -9.74
C ALA A 347 -14.10 -25.00 -8.63
N LEU A 348 -14.61 -23.82 -8.98
CA LEU A 348 -14.99 -22.80 -8.00
C LEU A 348 -16.44 -23.00 -7.52
N PRO A 349 -16.73 -22.72 -6.23
CA PRO A 349 -18.10 -22.67 -5.75
C PRO A 349 -18.84 -21.46 -6.32
N ASP A 350 -20.16 -21.51 -6.32
CA ASP A 350 -21.01 -20.33 -6.44
C ASP A 350 -20.88 -19.52 -5.12
N PHE A 351 -20.10 -18.46 -5.14
CA PHE A 351 -19.79 -17.69 -3.94
C PHE A 351 -21.01 -16.99 -3.34
N ALA A 352 -21.98 -16.59 -4.16
CA ALA A 352 -23.23 -16.02 -3.65
C ALA A 352 -24.04 -17.05 -2.86
N LYS A 353 -24.22 -18.26 -3.41
CA LYS A 353 -24.87 -19.36 -2.70
C LYS A 353 -24.10 -19.81 -1.46
N LEU A 354 -22.76 -19.83 -1.55
CA LEU A 354 -21.91 -20.16 -0.41
C LEU A 354 -22.11 -19.15 0.73
N ALA A 355 -22.10 -17.85 0.45
CA ALA A 355 -22.38 -16.83 1.46
C ALA A 355 -23.78 -16.97 2.06
N ASN A 356 -24.80 -17.25 1.23
CA ASN A 356 -26.16 -17.50 1.71
C ASN A 356 -26.23 -18.73 2.63
N SER A 357 -25.47 -19.80 2.35
CA SER A 357 -25.42 -20.99 3.22
C SER A 357 -24.81 -20.72 4.60
N PHE A 358 -23.95 -19.72 4.70
CA PHE A 358 -23.43 -19.19 5.97
C PHE A 358 -24.37 -18.19 6.67
N GLY A 359 -25.56 -17.92 6.10
CA GLY A 359 -26.53 -16.97 6.67
C GLY A 359 -26.27 -15.50 6.31
N HIS A 360 -25.42 -15.23 5.36
CA HIS A 360 -25.13 -13.88 4.85
C HIS A 360 -25.89 -13.59 3.56
N GLU A 361 -25.76 -12.39 3.04
CA GLU A 361 -26.28 -12.04 1.73
C GLU A 361 -25.18 -12.17 0.68
N GLY A 362 -25.36 -13.04 -0.31
CA GLY A 362 -24.50 -13.20 -1.47
C GLY A 362 -25.14 -12.64 -2.73
N ILE A 363 -24.37 -11.89 -3.51
CA ILE A 363 -24.78 -11.38 -4.83
C ILE A 363 -23.66 -11.61 -5.84
N THR A 364 -24.04 -11.87 -7.09
CA THR A 364 -23.11 -11.98 -8.23
C THR A 364 -23.36 -10.86 -9.21
N ILE A 365 -22.30 -10.20 -9.69
CA ILE A 365 -22.34 -9.13 -10.67
C ILE A 365 -21.53 -9.55 -11.90
N GLU A 366 -22.21 -9.66 -13.05
CA GLU A 366 -21.61 -10.16 -14.29
C GLU A 366 -21.51 -9.11 -15.39
N LYS A 367 -22.36 -8.07 -15.34
CA LYS A 367 -22.45 -7.05 -16.40
C LYS A 367 -21.96 -5.69 -15.91
N PRO A 368 -21.23 -4.92 -16.75
CA PRO A 368 -20.77 -3.59 -16.39
C PRO A 368 -21.90 -2.64 -15.96
N ASP A 369 -23.06 -2.71 -16.59
CA ASP A 369 -24.20 -1.82 -16.29
C ASP A 369 -24.82 -2.12 -14.91
N ASP A 370 -24.70 -3.34 -14.42
CA ASP A 370 -25.21 -3.76 -13.09
C ASP A 370 -24.24 -3.43 -11.95
N LEU A 371 -22.97 -3.11 -12.27
CA LEU A 371 -21.91 -2.94 -11.28
C LEU A 371 -22.25 -1.84 -10.27
N GLU A 372 -22.48 -0.62 -10.74
CA GLU A 372 -22.72 0.51 -9.85
C GLU A 372 -24.00 0.39 -9.03
N PRO A 373 -25.19 0.06 -9.61
CA PRO A 373 -26.43 -0.05 -8.85
C PRO A 373 -26.38 -1.17 -7.81
N MET A 374 -25.82 -2.34 -8.15
CA MET A 374 -25.74 -3.46 -7.21
C MET A 374 -24.72 -3.20 -6.10
N MET A 375 -23.56 -2.64 -6.42
CA MET A 375 -22.59 -2.24 -5.40
C MET A 375 -23.15 -1.17 -4.45
N LYS A 376 -23.83 -0.15 -4.99
CA LYS A 376 -24.49 0.88 -4.18
C LYS A 376 -25.53 0.28 -3.23
N SER A 377 -26.36 -0.65 -3.74
CA SER A 377 -27.33 -1.39 -2.91
C SER A 377 -26.62 -2.17 -1.80
N ALA A 378 -25.57 -2.94 -2.11
CA ALA A 378 -24.81 -3.72 -1.14
C ALA A 378 -24.16 -2.83 -0.06
N LEU A 379 -23.54 -1.73 -0.45
CA LEU A 379 -22.89 -0.78 0.45
C LEU A 379 -23.89 -0.02 1.36
N SER A 380 -25.15 0.10 0.95
CA SER A 380 -26.20 0.74 1.76
C SER A 380 -26.64 -0.07 2.97
N LYS A 381 -26.44 -1.39 2.95
CA LYS A 381 -26.81 -2.33 4.02
C LYS A 381 -25.81 -2.26 5.16
N LYS A 382 -26.08 -1.44 6.17
CA LYS A 382 -25.13 -1.14 7.26
C LYS A 382 -25.13 -2.17 8.40
N ASP A 383 -26.10 -3.06 8.44
CA ASP A 383 -26.38 -3.99 9.53
C ASP A 383 -25.99 -5.44 9.26
N LYS A 384 -25.56 -5.76 8.02
CA LYS A 384 -25.22 -7.12 7.63
C LYS A 384 -24.01 -7.21 6.72
N LEU A 385 -23.39 -8.38 6.71
CA LEU A 385 -22.38 -8.76 5.74
C LEU A 385 -23.03 -9.00 4.37
N VAL A 386 -22.43 -8.42 3.34
CA VAL A 386 -22.76 -8.74 1.93
C VAL A 386 -21.50 -9.23 1.23
N PHE A 387 -21.58 -10.41 0.65
CA PHE A 387 -20.56 -10.97 -0.23
C PHE A 387 -20.89 -10.61 -1.67
N ILE A 388 -20.02 -9.88 -2.33
CA ILE A 388 -20.18 -9.37 -3.68
C ILE A 388 -19.18 -10.11 -4.58
N ASP A 389 -19.65 -11.08 -5.33
CA ASP A 389 -18.84 -11.80 -6.32
C ASP A 389 -18.94 -11.06 -7.66
N VAL A 390 -17.85 -10.42 -8.08
CA VAL A 390 -17.79 -9.66 -9.32
C VAL A 390 -17.02 -10.45 -10.36
N ILE A 391 -17.69 -10.92 -11.39
CA ILE A 391 -17.06 -11.64 -12.50
C ILE A 391 -16.30 -10.63 -13.36
N THR A 392 -14.98 -10.76 -13.37
CA THR A 392 -14.08 -9.81 -14.05
C THR A 392 -13.36 -10.44 -15.23
N ASP A 393 -12.71 -9.60 -16.03
CA ASP A 393 -11.89 -10.03 -17.17
C ASP A 393 -10.79 -11.00 -16.71
N GLN A 394 -10.77 -12.19 -17.32
CA GLN A 394 -9.82 -13.25 -17.01
C GLN A 394 -8.40 -12.97 -17.50
N ALA A 395 -8.28 -12.20 -18.58
CA ALA A 395 -7.01 -11.93 -19.24
C ALA A 395 -6.34 -10.65 -18.74
N GLU A 396 -7.03 -9.84 -17.91
CA GLU A 396 -6.49 -8.57 -17.46
C GLU A 396 -5.22 -8.74 -16.63
N ASN A 397 -4.21 -7.92 -16.91
CA ASN A 397 -2.95 -7.88 -16.18
C ASN A 397 -2.79 -6.56 -15.43
N VAL A 398 -1.94 -6.57 -14.40
CA VAL A 398 -1.59 -5.36 -13.65
C VAL A 398 -0.46 -4.64 -14.37
N TYR A 399 -0.77 -3.44 -14.86
CA TYR A 399 0.20 -2.50 -15.42
C TYR A 399 0.20 -1.19 -14.64
N PRO A 400 1.32 -0.43 -14.61
CA PRO A 400 2.66 -0.80 -15.08
C PRO A 400 3.25 -2.00 -14.34
N MET A 401 4.30 -2.60 -14.92
CA MET A 401 5.07 -3.65 -14.26
C MET A 401 6.57 -3.51 -14.55
N ILE A 402 7.39 -3.54 -13.51
CA ILE A 402 8.84 -3.68 -13.61
C ILE A 402 9.20 -5.15 -13.40
N GLN A 403 9.91 -5.75 -14.34
CA GLN A 403 10.42 -7.11 -14.20
C GLN A 403 11.50 -7.19 -13.13
N SER A 404 11.63 -8.36 -12.51
CA SER A 404 12.74 -8.63 -11.59
C SER A 404 14.10 -8.39 -12.28
N GLY A 405 15.02 -7.72 -11.59
CA GLY A 405 16.34 -7.36 -12.14
C GLY A 405 16.35 -6.17 -13.09
N LYS A 406 15.23 -5.44 -13.23
CA LYS A 406 15.13 -4.21 -14.02
C LYS A 406 15.08 -2.97 -13.14
N GLY A 407 15.46 -1.82 -13.72
CA GLY A 407 15.38 -0.52 -13.06
C GLY A 407 14.03 0.18 -13.27
N HIS A 408 13.80 1.26 -12.55
CA HIS A 408 12.54 2.02 -12.59
C HIS A 408 12.15 2.56 -13.97
N HIS A 409 13.11 2.82 -14.85
CA HIS A 409 12.88 3.29 -16.21
C HIS A 409 12.55 2.18 -17.22
N GLU A 410 12.69 0.91 -16.81
CA GLU A 410 12.51 -0.28 -17.65
C GLU A 410 11.17 -0.97 -17.34
N MET A 411 10.04 -0.23 -17.40
CA MET A 411 8.74 -0.79 -17.06
C MET A 411 7.85 -1.09 -18.27
N HIS A 412 7.07 -2.16 -18.17
CA HIS A 412 6.00 -2.46 -19.12
C HIS A 412 4.76 -1.62 -18.77
N LEU A 413 4.25 -0.87 -19.75
CA LEU A 413 3.09 0.01 -19.56
C LEU A 413 1.79 -0.59 -20.14
N SER A 414 1.89 -1.54 -21.06
CA SER A 414 0.77 -2.17 -21.74
C SER A 414 1.09 -3.58 -22.21
N PRO A 415 0.11 -4.36 -22.71
CA PRO A 415 0.31 -5.71 -23.27
C PRO A 415 1.28 -5.77 -24.46
N THR A 416 1.48 -4.69 -25.19
CA THR A 416 2.31 -4.63 -26.38
C THR A 416 3.81 -4.46 -26.14
N GLY A 417 4.23 -4.41 -24.89
CA GLY A 417 5.64 -4.36 -24.50
C GLY A 417 6.06 -3.06 -23.80
N MET A 418 7.35 -2.76 -23.82
CA MET A 418 7.87 -1.48 -23.30
C MET A 418 7.48 -0.34 -24.23
N ASP A 419 6.22 0.07 -24.19
CA ASP A 419 5.79 1.26 -24.92
C ASP A 419 6.36 2.51 -24.27
N THR A 420 7.48 2.93 -24.78
CA THR A 420 7.96 4.31 -24.63
C THR A 420 7.06 5.27 -25.42
N GLU A 421 6.16 4.75 -26.25
CA GLU A 421 5.24 5.48 -27.11
C GLU A 421 3.79 5.09 -26.84
N LEU A 422 3.25 5.55 -25.70
CA LEU A 422 1.84 5.84 -25.63
C LEU A 422 1.65 7.22 -26.28
N ALA A 423 1.50 7.20 -27.59
CA ALA A 423 1.05 8.36 -28.37
C ALA A 423 -0.33 8.83 -27.91
#